data_5b7de1db459690dca28b461988dfb063
#
_entry.id   5b7de1db459690dca28b461988dfb063
#
_cell.length_a   1.000
_cell.length_b   1.000
_cell.length_c   1.000
_cell.angle_alpha   90.00
_cell.angle_beta   90.00
_cell.angle_gamma   90.00
#
_symmetry.space_group_name_H-M   'P 1'
#
loop_
_entity.id
_entity.type
_entity.pdbx_description
1 polymer ?
#
loop_
_entity_poly.entity_id
_entity_poly.type
_entity_poly.pdbx_seq_one_letter_code
_entity_poly.pdbx_strand_id
1 'polypeptide(L)'
;MKGTQETVVCETNTAKAMGSGELEVLKRFSTIALITGEQPLTGFNSDQGKKRRTVEFHCGEILPRELADETHEFVNDNYGLIGREWVDTVKDHINDIKTTYKFLKKDFKEKRPEAIPDHINFLAAAYTADVIFNVYFRNVSTNAAIKELQESHTAKTLKELACEEDTSNAQRAEAFIKEFISSRRKHFLINNDLIKVQDPIFGTIKGDHI
;
A
#
# COMPACT_ATOMS: atom_id res chain seq x y z
N MET A 1 -22.75 -5.22 -2.71
CA MET A 1 -21.61 -5.36 -3.65
C MET A 1 -20.35 -5.31 -2.81
N LYS A 2 -19.50 -6.34 -2.84
CA LYS A 2 -18.21 -6.33 -2.14
C LYS A 2 -17.18 -5.71 -3.08
N GLY A 3 -16.53 -4.62 -2.65
CA GLY A 3 -15.48 -3.98 -3.42
C GLY A 3 -14.24 -4.88 -3.52
N THR A 4 -13.59 -4.89 -4.65
CA THR A 4 -12.31 -5.56 -4.88
C THR A 4 -11.18 -4.67 -4.37
N GLN A 5 -10.24 -5.22 -3.63
CA GLN A 5 -9.03 -4.50 -3.19
C GLN A 5 -7.85 -4.90 -4.07
N GLU A 6 -7.09 -3.92 -4.53
CA GLU A 6 -5.84 -4.16 -5.25
C GLU A 6 -4.65 -3.87 -4.33
N THR A 7 -3.71 -4.79 -4.30
CA THR A 7 -2.53 -4.73 -3.43
C THR A 7 -1.26 -4.87 -4.25
N VAL A 8 -0.31 -3.99 -4.02
CA VAL A 8 1.02 -4.02 -4.66
C VAL A 8 2.08 -4.42 -3.65
N VAL A 9 2.80 -5.50 -3.91
CA VAL A 9 3.86 -6.01 -3.03
C VAL A 9 5.21 -5.93 -3.73
N CYS A 10 6.21 -5.36 -3.05
CA CYS A 10 7.60 -5.34 -3.48
C CYS A 10 8.44 -6.21 -2.55
N GLU A 11 9.10 -7.25 -3.05
CA GLU A 11 9.95 -8.14 -2.26
C GLU A 11 11.42 -8.06 -2.63
N THR A 12 12.29 -8.18 -1.60
CA THR A 12 13.75 -8.34 -1.77
C THR A 12 14.19 -9.66 -1.14
N ASN A 13 14.96 -10.46 -1.88
CA ASN A 13 15.51 -11.73 -1.39
C ASN A 13 16.68 -11.53 -0.42
N THR A 14 16.71 -12.34 0.64
CA THR A 14 17.84 -12.47 1.57
C THR A 14 18.69 -13.70 1.21
N ALA A 15 20.02 -13.54 1.27
CA ALA A 15 20.98 -14.63 1.03
C ALA A 15 20.80 -15.78 2.04
N LYS A 16 20.84 -17.03 1.54
CA LYS A 16 20.87 -18.23 2.37
C LYS A 16 22.28 -18.85 2.30
N ALA A 17 22.79 -19.31 3.44
CA ALA A 17 24.00 -20.10 3.48
C ALA A 17 23.71 -21.52 3.00
N MET A 18 24.52 -22.03 2.07
CA MET A 18 24.51 -23.44 1.69
C MET A 18 25.27 -24.26 2.73
N GLY A 19 24.89 -25.56 2.90
CA GLY A 19 25.56 -26.46 3.83
C GLY A 19 27.06 -26.72 3.55
N SER A 20 27.58 -26.26 2.39
CA SER A 20 28.98 -26.27 2.01
C SER A 20 29.80 -25.07 2.54
N GLY A 21 29.18 -24.11 3.22
CA GLY A 21 29.82 -22.87 3.65
C GLY A 21 29.93 -21.81 2.56
N GLU A 22 29.50 -22.08 1.35
CA GLU A 22 29.42 -21.13 0.27
C GLU A 22 28.11 -20.33 0.32
N LEU A 23 28.17 -19.04 -0.02
CA LEU A 23 26.96 -18.21 -0.16
C LEU A 23 26.34 -18.50 -1.52
N GLU A 24 25.06 -18.86 -1.51
CA GLU A 24 24.29 -18.96 -2.74
C GLU A 24 24.29 -17.62 -3.47
N VAL A 25 24.72 -17.61 -4.72
CA VAL A 25 24.64 -16.43 -5.59
C VAL A 25 23.16 -16.18 -5.91
N LEU A 26 22.52 -15.34 -5.11
CA LEU A 26 21.13 -14.99 -5.31
C LEU A 26 20.95 -14.18 -6.59
N LYS A 27 20.13 -14.67 -7.47
CA LYS A 27 19.64 -13.88 -8.59
C LYS A 27 18.79 -12.74 -8.00
N ARG A 28 19.29 -11.51 -8.10
CA ARG A 28 18.50 -10.34 -7.71
C ARG A 28 17.36 -10.17 -8.71
N PHE A 29 16.14 -10.14 -8.21
CA PHE A 29 14.99 -9.71 -9.00
C PHE A 29 14.39 -8.47 -8.34
N SER A 30 13.86 -7.59 -9.17
CA SER A 30 13.07 -6.45 -8.74
C SER A 30 11.75 -6.53 -9.51
N THR A 31 10.67 -6.69 -8.78
CA THR A 31 9.33 -6.81 -9.38
C THR A 31 8.30 -6.18 -8.47
N ILE A 32 7.16 -5.86 -9.07
CA ILE A 32 5.96 -5.41 -8.38
C ILE A 32 4.89 -6.45 -8.65
N ALA A 33 4.22 -6.93 -7.60
CA ALA A 33 3.06 -7.79 -7.73
C ALA A 33 1.78 -6.96 -7.55
N LEU A 34 0.89 -7.04 -8.53
CA LEU A 34 -0.46 -6.50 -8.43
C LEU A 34 -1.39 -7.64 -8.02
N ILE A 35 -2.08 -7.47 -6.90
CA ILE A 35 -2.93 -8.51 -6.31
C ILE A 35 -4.31 -7.92 -6.08
N THR A 36 -5.34 -8.60 -6.56
CA THR A 36 -6.75 -8.27 -6.28
C THR A 36 -7.36 -9.28 -5.32
N GLY A 37 -8.18 -8.82 -4.39
CA GLY A 37 -8.82 -9.69 -3.40
C GLY A 37 -9.96 -9.01 -2.67
N GLU A 38 -10.78 -9.80 -1.99
CA GLU A 38 -11.91 -9.31 -1.18
C GLU A 38 -11.47 -8.89 0.24
N GLN A 39 -10.27 -9.29 0.66
CA GLN A 39 -9.74 -9.02 1.99
C GLN A 39 -8.38 -8.34 1.88
N PRO A 40 -8.05 -7.40 2.79
CA PRO A 40 -6.75 -6.78 2.82
C PRO A 40 -5.65 -7.81 3.12
N LEU A 41 -4.50 -7.66 2.46
CA LEU A 41 -3.30 -8.45 2.76
C LEU A 41 -2.64 -8.04 4.08
N THR A 42 -2.77 -6.76 4.45
CA THR A 42 -2.24 -6.23 5.70
C THR A 42 -3.36 -6.12 6.72
N GLY A 43 -3.36 -7.03 7.67
CA GLY A 43 -4.23 -6.95 8.85
C GLY A 43 -3.58 -6.15 9.97
N PHE A 44 -4.34 -5.97 11.07
CA PHE A 44 -3.88 -5.29 12.29
C PHE A 44 -2.56 -5.88 12.83
N ASN A 45 -2.39 -7.19 12.76
CA ASN A 45 -1.20 -7.92 13.24
C ASN A 45 -0.06 -8.02 12.21
N SER A 46 -0.16 -7.39 11.05
CA SER A 46 0.91 -7.41 10.07
C SER A 46 2.14 -6.65 10.58
N ASP A 47 3.34 -7.22 10.34
CA ASP A 47 4.58 -6.56 10.72
C ASP A 47 4.82 -5.26 9.91
N GLN A 48 5.69 -4.39 10.44
CA GLN A 48 6.00 -3.11 9.81
C GLN A 48 6.56 -3.26 8.39
N GLY A 49 7.41 -4.27 8.20
CA GLY A 49 8.03 -4.52 6.90
C GLY A 49 7.01 -4.87 5.84
N LYS A 50 5.99 -5.64 6.19
CA LYS A 50 4.89 -5.97 5.30
C LYS A 50 4.05 -4.74 4.98
N LYS A 51 3.62 -3.99 6.00
CA LYS A 51 2.83 -2.77 5.81
C LYS A 51 3.53 -1.74 4.93
N ARG A 52 4.84 -1.51 5.12
CA ARG A 52 5.62 -0.57 4.30
C ARG A 52 5.74 -0.96 2.83
N ARG A 53 5.75 -2.26 2.54
CA ARG A 53 5.90 -2.81 1.19
C ARG A 53 4.58 -3.07 0.47
N THR A 54 3.46 -2.96 1.17
CA THR A 54 2.14 -3.26 0.65
C THR A 54 1.31 -1.98 0.62
N VAL A 55 0.99 -1.51 -0.57
CA VAL A 55 0.08 -0.37 -0.76
C VAL A 55 -1.27 -0.93 -1.13
N GLU A 56 -2.28 -0.61 -0.35
CA GLU A 56 -3.65 -1.11 -0.53
C GLU A 56 -4.59 0.03 -0.87
N PHE A 57 -5.41 -0.18 -1.88
CA PHE A 57 -6.46 0.75 -2.28
C PHE A 57 -7.80 0.06 -2.31
N HIS A 58 -8.82 0.75 -1.85
CA HIS A 58 -10.19 0.26 -1.96
C HIS A 58 -10.73 0.62 -3.34
N CYS A 59 -10.73 -0.36 -4.23
CA CYS A 59 -11.29 -0.21 -5.57
C CYS A 59 -12.78 -0.52 -5.55
N GLY A 60 -13.59 0.41 -6.05
CA GLY A 60 -14.98 0.15 -6.40
C GLY A 60 -15.10 -0.63 -7.72
N GLU A 61 -16.23 -0.55 -8.36
CA GLU A 61 -16.42 -1.06 -9.70
C GLU A 61 -15.57 -0.25 -10.69
N ILE A 62 -14.54 -0.89 -11.27
CA ILE A 62 -13.58 -0.22 -12.17
C ILE A 62 -14.19 -0.07 -13.57
N LEU A 63 -14.93 -1.09 -14.02
CA LEU A 63 -15.61 -1.10 -15.31
C LEU A 63 -17.08 -1.47 -15.10
N PRO A 64 -18.02 -0.77 -15.74
CA PRO A 64 -19.40 -1.25 -15.85
C PRO A 64 -19.43 -2.65 -16.45
N ARG A 65 -20.29 -3.51 -15.91
CA ARG A 65 -20.35 -4.91 -16.32
C ARG A 65 -20.58 -5.08 -17.83
N GLU A 66 -21.35 -4.16 -18.41
CA GLU A 66 -21.68 -4.15 -19.83
C GLU A 66 -20.45 -3.91 -20.72
N LEU A 67 -19.43 -3.22 -20.21
CA LEU A 67 -18.19 -2.95 -20.93
C LEU A 67 -17.08 -3.95 -20.63
N ALA A 68 -17.27 -4.84 -19.66
CA ALA A 68 -16.21 -5.77 -19.23
C ALA A 68 -15.85 -6.79 -20.32
N ASP A 69 -16.87 -7.37 -20.97
CA ASP A 69 -16.67 -8.37 -22.02
C ASP A 69 -16.04 -7.73 -23.26
N GLU A 70 -16.53 -6.58 -23.71
CA GLU A 70 -15.98 -5.83 -24.84
C GLU A 70 -14.54 -5.40 -24.58
N THR A 71 -14.26 -4.92 -23.36
CA THR A 71 -12.89 -4.55 -22.97
C THR A 71 -11.97 -5.78 -22.97
N HIS A 72 -12.45 -6.93 -22.51
CA HIS A 72 -11.69 -8.16 -22.47
C HIS A 72 -11.33 -8.65 -23.88
N GLU A 73 -12.28 -8.65 -24.80
CA GLU A 73 -12.04 -8.99 -26.21
C GLU A 73 -11.03 -8.02 -26.84
N PHE A 74 -11.22 -6.71 -26.65
CA PHE A 74 -10.31 -5.71 -27.17
C PHE A 74 -8.87 -5.90 -26.65
N VAL A 75 -8.69 -6.17 -25.38
CA VAL A 75 -7.37 -6.40 -24.77
C VAL A 75 -6.74 -7.68 -25.31
N ASN A 76 -7.50 -8.75 -25.48
CA ASN A 76 -6.99 -10.01 -26.04
C ASN A 76 -6.47 -9.86 -27.46
N ASP A 77 -7.15 -9.05 -28.28
CA ASP A 77 -6.76 -8.82 -29.66
C ASP A 77 -5.59 -7.84 -29.83
N ASN A 78 -5.39 -6.98 -28.82
CA ASN A 78 -4.44 -5.86 -28.91
C ASN A 78 -3.36 -5.90 -27.81
N TYR A 79 -3.20 -7.01 -27.08
CA TYR A 79 -2.23 -7.08 -26.00
C TYR A 79 -0.78 -6.88 -26.50
N GLY A 80 0.03 -6.21 -25.68
CA GLY A 80 1.46 -6.05 -25.94
C GLY A 80 1.83 -4.97 -26.97
N LEU A 81 0.88 -4.37 -27.67
CA LEU A 81 1.16 -3.35 -28.68
C LEU A 81 1.81 -2.11 -28.06
N ILE A 82 1.23 -1.58 -26.99
CA ILE A 82 1.72 -0.38 -26.31
C ILE A 82 3.02 -0.64 -25.53
N GLY A 83 3.27 -1.87 -25.11
CA GLY A 83 4.37 -2.18 -24.20
C GLY A 83 5.75 -1.82 -24.74
N ARG A 84 6.02 -2.09 -26.03
CA ARG A 84 7.29 -1.74 -26.68
C ARG A 84 7.43 -0.22 -26.79
N GLU A 85 6.41 0.44 -27.28
CA GLU A 85 6.37 1.88 -27.47
C GLU A 85 6.51 2.63 -26.13
N TRP A 86 5.89 2.10 -25.06
CA TRP A 86 6.08 2.57 -23.70
C TRP A 86 7.53 2.49 -23.23
N VAL A 87 8.20 1.35 -23.45
CA VAL A 87 9.60 1.18 -23.04
C VAL A 87 10.53 2.16 -23.77
N ASP A 88 10.30 2.38 -25.05
CA ASP A 88 11.09 3.33 -25.84
C ASP A 88 10.80 4.78 -25.38
N THR A 89 9.54 5.14 -25.15
CA THR A 89 9.15 6.43 -24.58
C THR A 89 9.84 6.69 -23.23
N VAL A 90 9.87 5.69 -22.33
CA VAL A 90 10.54 5.81 -21.03
C VAL A 90 12.05 6.03 -21.19
N LYS A 91 12.72 5.37 -22.13
CA LYS A 91 14.15 5.58 -22.38
C LYS A 91 14.45 6.96 -22.92
N ASP A 92 13.66 7.41 -23.88
CA ASP A 92 13.88 8.69 -24.57
C ASP A 92 13.58 9.91 -23.68
N HIS A 93 12.63 9.75 -22.74
CA HIS A 93 12.14 10.83 -21.88
C HIS A 93 12.48 10.67 -20.40
N ILE A 94 13.55 9.96 -20.08
CA ILE A 94 13.92 9.64 -18.68
C ILE A 94 14.12 10.88 -17.80
N ASN A 95 14.55 12.01 -18.35
CA ASN A 95 14.75 13.24 -17.59
C ASN A 95 13.42 13.92 -17.24
N ASP A 96 12.45 13.91 -18.15
CA ASP A 96 11.12 14.44 -17.91
C ASP A 96 10.38 13.59 -16.87
N ILE A 97 10.54 12.26 -16.96
CA ILE A 97 10.02 11.31 -15.98
C ILE A 97 10.59 11.60 -14.58
N LYS A 98 11.92 11.75 -14.48
CA LYS A 98 12.56 12.07 -13.19
C LYS A 98 12.11 13.41 -12.62
N THR A 99 11.88 14.41 -13.46
CA THR A 99 11.43 15.73 -13.05
C THR A 99 9.98 15.66 -12.54
N THR A 100 9.10 15.04 -13.30
CA THR A 100 7.69 14.84 -12.93
C THR A 100 7.57 14.02 -11.64
N TYR A 101 8.34 12.94 -11.51
CA TYR A 101 8.37 12.14 -10.28
C TYR A 101 8.78 12.95 -9.05
N LYS A 102 9.85 13.72 -9.16
CA LYS A 102 10.32 14.57 -8.05
C LYS A 102 9.28 15.60 -7.65
N PHE A 103 8.62 16.21 -8.64
CA PHE A 103 7.55 17.18 -8.40
C PHE A 103 6.37 16.53 -7.66
N LEU A 104 5.83 15.42 -8.19
CA LEU A 104 4.69 14.73 -7.59
C LEU A 104 5.02 14.18 -6.20
N LYS A 105 6.21 13.61 -6.02
CA LYS A 105 6.66 13.14 -4.70
C LYS A 105 6.69 14.25 -3.66
N LYS A 106 7.18 15.43 -4.03
CA LYS A 106 7.20 16.60 -3.14
C LYS A 106 5.80 17.06 -2.80
N ASP A 107 4.94 17.23 -3.82
CA ASP A 107 3.55 17.63 -3.66
C ASP A 107 2.76 16.67 -2.75
N PHE A 108 2.92 15.37 -2.95
CA PHE A 108 2.23 14.37 -2.13
C PHE A 108 2.72 14.35 -0.68
N LYS A 109 4.03 14.50 -0.47
CA LYS A 109 4.59 14.59 0.88
C LYS A 109 4.12 15.84 1.63
N GLU A 110 3.96 16.96 0.94
CA GLU A 110 3.42 18.19 1.52
C GLU A 110 1.94 18.06 1.87
N LYS A 111 1.15 17.37 1.04
CA LYS A 111 -0.29 17.13 1.25
C LYS A 111 -0.58 16.07 2.31
N ARG A 112 0.34 15.11 2.50
CA ARG A 112 0.18 14.00 3.45
C ARG A 112 1.50 13.65 4.14
N PRO A 113 2.00 14.52 5.04
CA PRO A 113 3.30 14.33 5.68
C PRO A 113 3.36 13.09 6.59
N GLU A 114 2.23 12.64 7.11
CA GLU A 114 2.08 11.48 8.00
C GLU A 114 2.09 10.12 7.24
N ALA A 115 1.92 10.13 5.92
CA ALA A 115 1.90 8.89 5.16
C ALA A 115 3.26 8.19 5.12
N ILE A 116 3.25 6.87 5.06
CA ILE A 116 4.46 6.05 4.93
C ILE A 116 5.26 6.51 3.70
N PRO A 117 6.55 6.88 3.83
CA PRO A 117 7.35 7.40 2.72
C PRO A 117 7.43 6.47 1.51
N ASP A 118 7.42 5.15 1.74
CA ASP A 118 7.45 4.15 0.66
C ASP A 118 6.15 4.17 -0.15
N HIS A 119 5.01 4.40 0.50
CA HIS A 119 3.71 4.56 -0.16
C HIS A 119 3.66 5.83 -1.00
N ILE A 120 4.21 6.95 -0.48
CA ILE A 120 4.36 8.19 -1.25
C ILE A 120 5.23 7.98 -2.49
N ASN A 121 6.35 7.26 -2.35
CA ASN A 121 7.23 6.94 -3.47
C ASN A 121 6.52 6.12 -4.55
N PHE A 122 5.77 5.09 -4.13
CA PHE A 122 4.99 4.26 -5.03
C PHE A 122 3.92 5.07 -5.77
N LEU A 123 3.12 5.84 -5.03
CA LEU A 123 2.06 6.65 -5.62
C LEU A 123 2.61 7.69 -6.60
N ALA A 124 3.72 8.35 -6.25
CA ALA A 124 4.39 9.29 -7.13
C ALA A 124 4.89 8.62 -8.42
N ALA A 125 5.38 7.38 -8.33
CA ALA A 125 5.81 6.62 -9.51
C ALA A 125 4.61 6.24 -10.40
N ALA A 126 3.52 5.73 -9.82
CA ALA A 126 2.30 5.38 -10.54
C ALA A 126 1.69 6.59 -11.26
N TYR A 127 1.59 7.72 -10.57
CA TYR A 127 1.05 8.93 -11.15
C TYR A 127 2.00 9.60 -12.16
N THR A 128 3.31 9.43 -12.00
CA THR A 128 4.26 9.84 -13.04
C THR A 128 4.00 9.05 -14.32
N ALA A 129 3.78 7.75 -14.22
CA ALA A 129 3.45 6.93 -15.40
C ALA A 129 2.16 7.40 -16.08
N ASP A 130 1.13 7.75 -15.32
CA ASP A 130 -0.12 8.30 -15.86
C ASP A 130 0.09 9.63 -16.58
N VAL A 131 0.83 10.58 -15.97
CA VAL A 131 1.17 11.86 -16.62
C VAL A 131 1.95 11.64 -17.92
N ILE A 132 2.96 10.77 -17.92
CA ILE A 132 3.77 10.46 -19.10
C ILE A 132 2.92 9.82 -20.19
N PHE A 133 2.02 8.91 -19.83
CA PHE A 133 1.07 8.32 -20.77
C PHE A 133 0.19 9.38 -21.43
N ASN A 134 -0.40 10.28 -20.63
CA ASN A 134 -1.23 11.36 -21.15
C ASN A 134 -0.46 12.33 -22.06
N VAL A 135 0.80 12.63 -21.72
CA VAL A 135 1.63 13.54 -22.52
C VAL A 135 2.00 12.93 -23.86
N TYR A 136 2.53 11.70 -23.87
CA TYR A 136 3.13 11.13 -25.07
C TYR A 136 2.19 10.29 -25.92
N PHE A 137 1.13 9.74 -25.34
CA PHE A 137 0.15 8.93 -26.10
C PHE A 137 -1.17 9.65 -26.36
N ARG A 138 -1.55 10.61 -25.51
CA ARG A 138 -2.77 11.41 -25.70
C ARG A 138 -2.50 12.85 -26.14
N ASN A 139 -1.25 13.25 -26.31
CA ASN A 139 -0.84 14.61 -26.70
C ASN A 139 -1.38 15.72 -25.76
N VAL A 140 -1.48 15.43 -24.47
CA VAL A 140 -1.89 16.39 -23.45
C VAL A 140 -0.64 17.12 -22.93
N SER A 141 -0.74 18.43 -22.68
CA SER A 141 0.40 19.13 -22.06
C SER A 141 0.67 18.64 -20.63
N THR A 142 1.93 18.60 -20.21
CA THR A 142 2.32 18.14 -18.87
C THR A 142 1.54 18.83 -17.75
N ASN A 143 1.36 20.15 -17.85
CA ASN A 143 0.60 20.91 -16.85
C ASN A 143 -0.87 20.51 -16.82
N ALA A 144 -1.48 20.29 -17.99
CA ALA A 144 -2.87 19.83 -18.06
C ALA A 144 -3.04 18.42 -17.51
N ALA A 145 -2.12 17.50 -17.83
CA ALA A 145 -2.14 16.13 -17.29
C ALA A 145 -1.98 16.12 -15.76
N ILE A 146 -1.07 16.91 -15.20
CA ILE A 146 -0.90 17.03 -13.75
C ILE A 146 -2.15 17.63 -13.10
N LYS A 147 -2.75 18.65 -13.71
CA LYS A 147 -3.97 19.29 -13.20
C LYS A 147 -5.13 18.31 -13.18
N GLU A 148 -5.39 17.62 -14.28
CA GLU A 148 -6.43 16.59 -14.38
C GLU A 148 -6.27 15.51 -13.30
N LEU A 149 -5.05 15.02 -13.11
CA LEU A 149 -4.71 14.06 -12.09
C LEU A 149 -5.03 14.58 -10.68
N GLN A 150 -4.66 15.82 -10.37
CA GLN A 150 -4.88 16.40 -9.04
C GLN A 150 -6.37 16.63 -8.75
N GLU A 151 -7.16 16.98 -9.76
CA GLU A 151 -8.60 17.23 -9.63
C GLU A 151 -9.43 15.95 -9.54
N SER A 152 -8.99 14.86 -10.20
CA SER A 152 -9.80 13.65 -10.32
C SER A 152 -9.68 12.67 -9.14
N HIS A 153 -8.48 12.20 -8.83
CA HIS A 153 -8.31 11.05 -7.93
C HIS A 153 -7.30 11.25 -6.80
N THR A 154 -6.35 12.17 -6.95
CA THR A 154 -5.21 12.30 -6.02
C THR A 154 -5.62 12.50 -4.57
N ALA A 155 -6.62 13.36 -4.32
CA ALA A 155 -7.05 13.66 -2.96
C ALA A 155 -7.66 12.44 -2.24
N LYS A 156 -8.40 11.58 -2.97
CA LYS A 156 -8.98 10.35 -2.43
C LYS A 156 -7.88 9.33 -2.16
N THR A 157 -7.04 9.06 -3.15
CA THR A 157 -5.97 8.07 -3.07
C THR A 157 -4.96 8.40 -1.96
N LEU A 158 -4.59 9.69 -1.82
CA LEU A 158 -3.71 10.12 -0.73
C LEU A 158 -4.31 9.86 0.65
N LYS A 159 -5.62 10.00 0.82
CA LYS A 159 -6.29 9.73 2.10
C LYS A 159 -6.30 8.25 2.47
N GLU A 160 -6.25 7.36 1.50
CA GLU A 160 -6.22 5.91 1.70
C GLU A 160 -4.83 5.38 2.08
N LEU A 161 -3.76 6.18 1.89
CA LEU A 161 -2.41 5.74 2.26
C LEU A 161 -2.29 5.56 3.77
N ALA A 162 -1.65 4.47 4.18
CA ALA A 162 -1.36 4.19 5.57
C ALA A 162 -0.39 5.23 6.17
N CYS A 163 -0.57 5.55 7.45
CA CYS A 163 0.27 6.48 8.19
C CYS A 163 1.46 5.77 8.84
N GLU A 164 2.55 6.50 9.11
CA GLU A 164 3.70 5.93 9.82
C GLU A 164 3.34 5.45 11.22
N GLU A 165 2.43 6.15 11.90
CA GLU A 165 1.92 5.76 13.20
C GLU A 165 1.28 4.38 13.19
N ASP A 166 0.56 4.01 12.13
CA ASP A 166 -0.07 2.70 11.98
C ASP A 166 0.95 1.55 11.94
N THR A 167 2.23 1.87 11.77
CA THR A 167 3.33 0.90 11.75
C THR A 167 4.12 0.87 13.07
N SER A 168 3.82 1.75 14.03
CA SER A 168 4.53 1.82 15.29
C SER A 168 4.34 0.55 16.13
N ASN A 169 5.47 -0.07 16.53
CA ASN A 169 5.44 -1.23 17.43
C ASN A 169 4.88 -0.89 18.80
N ALA A 170 5.10 0.36 19.27
CA ALA A 170 4.58 0.81 20.56
C ALA A 170 3.05 0.88 20.55
N GLN A 171 2.47 1.47 19.52
CA GLN A 171 1.01 1.56 19.37
C GLN A 171 0.37 0.18 19.16
N ARG A 172 1.03 -0.70 18.40
CA ARG A 172 0.57 -2.09 18.25
C ARG A 172 0.61 -2.85 19.57
N ALA A 173 1.67 -2.68 20.35
CA ALA A 173 1.76 -3.28 21.69
C ALA A 173 0.68 -2.74 22.62
N GLU A 174 0.44 -1.43 22.60
CA GLU A 174 -0.63 -0.79 23.39
C GLU A 174 -2.02 -1.33 22.98
N ALA A 175 -2.32 -1.36 21.67
CA ALA A 175 -3.58 -1.87 21.18
C ALA A 175 -3.76 -3.36 21.50
N PHE A 176 -2.71 -4.19 21.37
CA PHE A 176 -2.73 -5.58 21.78
C PHE A 176 -2.99 -5.76 23.28
N ILE A 177 -2.34 -4.94 24.14
CA ILE A 177 -2.56 -4.96 25.57
C ILE A 177 -4.01 -4.58 25.90
N LYS A 178 -4.54 -3.55 25.28
CA LYS A 178 -5.95 -3.12 25.47
C LYS A 178 -6.93 -4.23 25.06
N GLU A 179 -6.71 -4.86 23.92
CA GLU A 179 -7.53 -5.97 23.43
C GLU A 179 -7.42 -7.19 24.35
N PHE A 180 -6.19 -7.54 24.78
CA PHE A 180 -5.95 -8.63 25.72
C PHE A 180 -6.68 -8.42 27.04
N ILE A 181 -6.59 -7.22 27.59
CA ILE A 181 -7.28 -6.86 28.85
C ILE A 181 -8.80 -6.91 28.64
N SER A 182 -9.31 -6.33 27.56
CA SER A 182 -10.74 -6.30 27.25
C SER A 182 -11.33 -7.70 27.09
N SER A 183 -10.69 -8.57 26.32
CA SER A 183 -11.15 -9.93 26.05
C SER A 183 -11.07 -10.85 27.26
N ARG A 184 -10.18 -10.56 28.20
CA ARG A 184 -9.95 -11.34 29.42
C ARG A 184 -10.22 -10.58 30.70
N ARG A 185 -11.11 -9.60 30.66
CA ARG A 185 -11.41 -8.68 31.78
C ARG A 185 -11.73 -9.41 33.10
N LYS A 186 -12.38 -10.58 33.03
CA LYS A 186 -12.70 -11.43 34.21
C LYS A 186 -11.48 -12.05 34.90
N HIS A 187 -10.31 -12.02 34.28
CA HIS A 187 -9.03 -12.47 34.83
C HIS A 187 -8.19 -11.33 35.42
N PHE A 188 -8.72 -10.12 35.48
CA PHE A 188 -8.06 -8.97 36.08
C PHE A 188 -8.79 -8.51 37.33
N LEU A 189 -8.02 -8.16 38.37
CA LEU A 189 -8.52 -7.49 39.56
C LEU A 189 -8.90 -6.05 39.19
N ILE A 190 -10.15 -5.69 39.35
CA ILE A 190 -10.64 -4.32 39.13
C ILE A 190 -10.76 -3.64 40.47
N ASN A 191 -9.99 -2.55 40.70
CA ASN A 191 -9.97 -1.82 41.96
C ASN A 191 -9.75 -2.70 43.20
N ASN A 192 -8.95 -3.79 43.08
CA ASN A 192 -8.67 -4.79 44.12
C ASN A 192 -9.89 -5.62 44.58
N ASP A 193 -10.94 -5.69 43.79
CA ASP A 193 -12.11 -6.51 44.11
C ASP A 193 -11.90 -7.96 43.63
N LEU A 194 -11.75 -8.87 44.60
CA LEU A 194 -11.50 -10.32 44.38
C LEU A 194 -12.78 -11.12 44.05
N ILE A 195 -13.96 -10.54 44.25
CA ILE A 195 -15.21 -11.31 44.27
C ILE A 195 -15.67 -11.81 42.87
N LYS A 196 -15.10 -11.26 41.81
CA LYS A 196 -15.52 -11.55 40.43
C LYS A 196 -14.39 -11.98 39.48
N VAL A 197 -13.26 -12.37 40.05
CA VAL A 197 -12.07 -12.71 39.25
C VAL A 197 -11.97 -14.22 39.05
N GLN A 198 -11.64 -14.62 37.83
CA GLN A 198 -11.37 -16.03 37.47
C GLN A 198 -9.87 -16.30 37.45
N ASP A 199 -9.47 -17.48 37.94
CA ASP A 199 -8.09 -17.95 37.79
C ASP A 199 -7.79 -18.39 36.31
N PRO A 200 -6.59 -18.14 35.81
CA PRO A 200 -5.47 -17.43 36.43
C PRO A 200 -5.67 -15.91 36.42
N ILE A 201 -5.16 -15.23 37.45
CA ILE A 201 -5.16 -13.77 37.57
C ILE A 201 -3.98 -13.22 36.75
N PHE A 202 -4.24 -12.36 35.76
CA PHE A 202 -3.21 -11.78 34.89
C PHE A 202 -2.69 -10.43 35.38
N GLY A 203 -3.45 -9.70 36.19
CA GLY A 203 -3.03 -8.40 36.68
C GLY A 203 -4.13 -7.61 37.37
N THR A 204 -3.86 -6.34 37.65
CA THR A 204 -4.78 -5.41 38.33
C THR A 204 -5.03 -4.19 37.45
N ILE A 205 -6.29 -3.81 37.30
CA ILE A 205 -6.71 -2.57 36.65
C ILE A 205 -7.07 -1.57 37.73
N LYS A 206 -6.40 -0.40 37.74
CA LYS A 206 -6.68 0.71 38.67
C LYS A 206 -7.33 1.83 37.86
N GLY A 207 -8.54 2.26 38.30
CA GLY A 207 -9.31 3.30 37.64
C GLY A 207 -10.25 2.77 36.55
N ASP A 208 -11.06 3.66 36.00
CA ASP A 208 -12.09 3.35 34.99
C ASP A 208 -11.58 3.45 33.55
N HIS A 209 -10.30 3.73 33.34
CA HIS A 209 -9.68 3.91 32.04
C HIS A 209 -8.79 2.69 31.70
N ILE A 210 -9.14 2.00 30.63
CA ILE A 210 -8.32 1.04 29.91
C ILE A 210 -7.70 1.74 28.72
#